data_6ce0e9c8ad1648881952ceb754b4cc20
#
_entry.id   6ce0e9c8ad1648881952ceb754b4cc20
#
_cell.length_a   1.000
_cell.length_b   1.000
_cell.length_c   1.000
_cell.angle_alpha   90.00
_cell.angle_beta   90.00
_cell.angle_gamma   90.00
#
_symmetry.space_group_name_H-M   'P 1'
#
loop_
_entity.id
_entity.type
_entity.pdbx_description
1 polymer ?
#
loop_
_entity_poly.entity_id
_entity_poly.type
_entity_poly.pdbx_seq_one_letter_code
_entity_poly.pdbx_strand_id
1 'polypeptide(L)'
;MNPSEKRLFLIQSLLDERPTCHRQPIPADSERQKILLRGLMNVRRPADIGTEFLQVQDAYLQSETAAKGITDITGLVPVKPGLYIWQGDITTLKCDAIVNAANSGLTGCYIPNYRCIDNAIHTYAGVELRLACEELMEKQGYPEPTGQAKMTPAFNLPCRYVLHLSLIHI
;
A
#
# COMPACT_ATOMS: atom_id res chain seq x y z
N MET A 1 17.64 -7.81 11.42
CA MET A 1 17.43 -8.34 10.04
C MET A 1 17.89 -7.30 9.02
N ASN A 2 18.68 -7.71 8.02
CA ASN A 2 18.98 -6.90 6.85
C ASN A 2 17.76 -6.84 5.87
N PRO A 3 17.76 -6.00 4.82
CA PRO A 3 16.60 -5.87 3.92
C PRO A 3 16.20 -7.18 3.23
N SER A 4 17.16 -8.05 2.87
CA SER A 4 16.85 -9.34 2.25
C SER A 4 16.22 -10.31 3.25
N GLU A 5 16.70 -10.36 4.47
CA GLU A 5 16.12 -11.18 5.55
C GLU A 5 14.70 -10.76 5.90
N LYS A 6 14.44 -9.44 6.00
CA LYS A 6 13.09 -8.91 6.21
C LYS A 6 12.14 -9.34 5.10
N ARG A 7 12.56 -9.19 3.85
CA ARG A 7 11.76 -9.58 2.69
C ARG A 7 11.44 -11.08 2.67
N LEU A 8 12.40 -11.92 2.95
CA LEU A 8 12.19 -13.36 3.03
C LEU A 8 11.25 -13.75 4.17
N PHE A 9 11.40 -13.13 5.33
CA PHE A 9 10.48 -13.32 6.46
C PHE A 9 9.05 -12.96 6.08
N LEU A 10 8.82 -11.80 5.45
CA LEU A 10 7.49 -11.35 5.03
C LEU A 10 6.89 -12.27 3.98
N ILE A 11 7.68 -12.73 3.00
CA ILE A 11 7.21 -13.69 1.99
C ILE A 11 6.80 -15.00 2.66
N GLN A 12 7.64 -15.55 3.54
CA GLN A 12 7.35 -16.82 4.21
C GLN A 12 6.09 -16.71 5.08
N SER A 13 5.96 -15.64 5.87
CA SER A 13 4.77 -15.41 6.72
C SER A 13 3.48 -15.36 5.90
N LEU A 14 3.50 -14.66 4.75
CA LEU A 14 2.33 -14.56 3.87
C LEU A 14 2.02 -15.86 3.12
N LEU A 15 3.02 -16.69 2.86
CA LEU A 15 2.81 -18.03 2.30
C LEU A 15 2.23 -19.00 3.33
N ASP A 16 2.65 -18.89 4.59
CA ASP A 16 2.18 -19.74 5.68
C ASP A 16 0.71 -19.46 6.06
N GLU A 17 0.20 -18.23 5.83
CA GLU A 17 -1.22 -17.91 5.97
C GLU A 17 -2.12 -18.65 4.96
N ARG A 18 -1.57 -19.24 3.90
CA ARG A 18 -2.33 -19.84 2.81
C ARG A 18 -2.53 -21.35 2.99
N PRO A 19 -3.71 -21.88 2.61
CA PRO A 19 -3.91 -23.32 2.56
C PRO A 19 -2.84 -24.00 1.69
N THR A 20 -2.41 -25.16 2.09
CA THR A 20 -1.23 -25.91 1.66
C THR A 20 -1.13 -26.28 0.17
N CYS A 21 -2.11 -25.95 -0.65
CA CYS A 21 -2.15 -26.35 -2.07
C CYS A 21 -1.20 -25.60 -3.01
N HIS A 22 -0.49 -24.55 -2.56
CA HIS A 22 0.39 -23.78 -3.45
C HIS A 22 1.67 -23.30 -2.75
N ARG A 23 2.49 -24.22 -2.25
CA ARG A 23 3.87 -23.89 -1.86
C ARG A 23 4.71 -23.62 -3.11
N GLN A 24 4.67 -22.40 -3.61
CA GLN A 24 5.65 -22.00 -4.61
C GLN A 24 7.01 -21.80 -3.93
N PRO A 25 8.12 -22.30 -4.52
CA PRO A 25 9.43 -22.04 -3.99
C PRO A 25 9.73 -20.53 -4.08
N ILE A 26 10.31 -19.98 -3.00
CA ILE A 26 10.74 -18.58 -3.00
C ILE A 26 11.90 -18.43 -3.99
N PRO A 27 11.81 -17.49 -4.96
CA PRO A 27 12.90 -17.27 -5.92
C PRO A 27 14.22 -16.89 -5.22
N ALA A 28 15.35 -17.29 -5.77
CA ALA A 28 16.66 -16.86 -5.29
C ALA A 28 16.97 -15.40 -5.65
N ASP A 29 16.42 -14.91 -6.74
CA ASP A 29 16.63 -13.56 -7.27
C ASP A 29 15.86 -12.51 -6.47
N SER A 30 16.56 -11.41 -6.11
CA SER A 30 16.04 -10.31 -5.28
C SER A 30 14.82 -9.61 -5.91
N GLU A 31 14.87 -9.33 -7.22
CA GLU A 31 13.77 -8.62 -7.89
C GLU A 31 12.54 -9.51 -8.03
N ARG A 32 12.72 -10.78 -8.30
CA ARG A 32 11.62 -11.77 -8.30
C ARG A 32 11.01 -11.94 -6.91
N GLN A 33 11.82 -11.85 -5.84
CA GLN A 33 11.31 -11.84 -4.46
C GLN A 33 10.47 -10.60 -4.18
N LYS A 34 10.87 -9.41 -4.64
CA LYS A 34 10.08 -8.18 -4.50
C LYS A 34 8.74 -8.28 -5.23
N ILE A 35 8.74 -8.82 -6.45
CA ILE A 35 7.52 -9.08 -7.22
C ILE A 35 6.62 -10.08 -6.49
N LEU A 36 7.19 -11.16 -5.95
CA LEU A 36 6.43 -12.16 -5.18
C LEU A 36 5.81 -11.55 -3.93
N LEU A 37 6.60 -10.81 -3.12
CA LEU A 37 6.11 -10.16 -1.91
C LEU A 37 4.95 -9.19 -2.23
N ARG A 38 5.13 -8.34 -3.24
CA ARG A 38 4.08 -7.42 -3.69
C ARG A 38 2.81 -8.18 -4.08
N GLY A 39 2.93 -9.23 -4.89
CA GLY A 39 1.79 -10.05 -5.30
C GLY A 39 1.07 -10.68 -4.12
N LEU A 40 1.80 -11.20 -3.14
CA LEU A 40 1.25 -11.79 -1.92
C LEU A 40 0.47 -10.74 -1.08
N MET A 41 1.04 -9.55 -0.89
CA MET A 41 0.37 -8.44 -0.19
C MET A 41 -0.89 -7.99 -0.94
N ASN A 42 -0.85 -7.93 -2.27
CA ASN A 42 -2.00 -7.49 -3.08
C ASN A 42 -3.21 -8.42 -2.94
N VAL A 43 -3.02 -9.72 -2.83
CA VAL A 43 -4.12 -10.69 -2.76
C VAL A 43 -4.51 -11.09 -1.33
N ARG A 44 -3.78 -10.59 -0.32
CA ARG A 44 -4.12 -10.84 1.07
C ARG A 44 -5.43 -10.15 1.43
N ARG A 45 -6.37 -10.91 1.99
CA ARG A 45 -7.61 -10.34 2.52
C ARG A 45 -7.33 -9.53 3.79
N PRO A 46 -8.17 -8.53 4.11
CA PRO A 46 -8.09 -7.84 5.40
C PRO A 46 -8.22 -8.86 6.53
N ALA A 47 -7.26 -8.89 7.41
CA ALA A 47 -7.24 -9.71 8.62
C ALA A 47 -6.11 -9.23 9.52
N ASP A 48 -6.26 -9.46 10.81
CA ASP A 48 -5.18 -9.23 11.77
C ASP A 48 -3.96 -10.07 11.42
N ILE A 49 -2.79 -9.56 11.78
CA ILE A 49 -1.52 -10.24 11.63
C ILE A 49 -0.65 -9.94 12.85
N GLY A 50 0.24 -10.86 13.18
CA GLY A 50 1.08 -10.72 14.38
C GLY A 50 1.94 -9.45 14.37
N THR A 51 2.17 -8.90 15.57
CA THR A 51 2.97 -7.67 15.77
C THR A 51 4.37 -7.76 15.17
N GLU A 52 5.00 -8.94 15.22
CA GLU A 52 6.32 -9.16 14.63
C GLU A 52 6.29 -8.94 13.11
N PHE A 53 5.25 -9.43 12.42
CA PHE A 53 5.09 -9.19 10.99
C PHE A 53 5.01 -7.70 10.70
N LEU A 54 4.17 -6.95 11.44
CA LEU A 54 3.99 -5.50 11.25
C LEU A 54 5.31 -4.75 11.45
N GLN A 55 6.05 -5.04 12.52
CA GLN A 55 7.35 -4.40 12.77
C GLN A 55 8.37 -4.65 11.65
N VAL A 56 8.43 -5.88 11.13
CA VAL A 56 9.33 -6.23 10.03
C VAL A 56 8.87 -5.59 8.72
N GLN A 57 7.56 -5.59 8.45
CA GLN A 57 6.95 -4.94 7.29
C GLN A 57 7.27 -3.44 7.28
N ASP A 58 7.02 -2.75 8.39
CA ASP A 58 7.21 -1.31 8.50
C ASP A 58 8.67 -0.94 8.22
N ALA A 59 9.60 -1.63 8.89
CA ALA A 59 11.03 -1.40 8.69
C ALA A 59 11.47 -1.74 7.25
N TYR A 60 10.83 -2.69 6.58
CA TYR A 60 11.11 -3.03 5.19
C TYR A 60 10.55 -1.98 4.23
N LEU A 61 9.25 -1.65 4.33
CA LEU A 61 8.57 -0.71 3.43
C LEU A 61 9.14 0.71 3.53
N GLN A 62 9.43 1.18 4.75
CA GLN A 62 10.07 2.47 4.97
C GLN A 62 11.46 2.53 4.33
N SER A 63 12.24 1.44 4.42
CA SER A 63 13.55 1.38 3.76
C SER A 63 13.45 1.36 2.23
N GLU A 64 12.48 0.64 1.66
CA GLU A 64 12.24 0.62 0.20
C GLU A 64 11.77 1.99 -0.31
N THR A 65 10.90 2.67 0.45
CA THR A 65 10.42 4.03 0.12
C THR A 65 11.57 5.06 0.20
N ALA A 66 12.39 4.99 1.24
CA ALA A 66 13.57 5.85 1.37
C ALA A 66 14.58 5.63 0.23
N ALA A 67 14.79 4.38 -0.20
CA ALA A 67 15.68 4.05 -1.32
C ALA A 67 15.19 4.60 -2.68
N LYS A 68 13.88 4.77 -2.86
CA LYS A 68 13.31 5.45 -4.04
C LYS A 68 13.55 6.96 -4.04
N GLY A 69 13.82 7.55 -2.88
CA GLY A 69 13.87 8.99 -2.65
C GLY A 69 12.49 9.56 -2.27
N ILE A 70 12.47 10.37 -1.21
CA ILE A 70 11.26 11.04 -0.72
C ILE A 70 11.24 12.46 -1.27
N THR A 71 10.11 12.85 -1.89
CA THR A 71 9.88 14.22 -2.36
C THR A 71 9.07 14.99 -1.31
N ASP A 72 9.66 16.02 -0.71
CA ASP A 72 8.94 16.94 0.18
C ASP A 72 8.28 18.03 -0.66
N ILE A 73 6.95 18.19 -0.55
CA ILE A 73 6.19 19.19 -1.31
C ILE A 73 6.60 20.62 -0.98
N THR A 74 7.16 20.87 0.19
CA THR A 74 7.62 22.21 0.59
C THR A 74 8.81 22.71 -0.24
N GLY A 75 9.53 21.80 -0.90
CA GLY A 75 10.62 22.12 -1.82
C GLY A 75 10.18 22.36 -3.27
N LEU A 76 8.90 22.20 -3.60
CA LEU A 76 8.39 22.40 -4.94
C LEU A 76 8.12 23.88 -5.25
N VAL A 77 8.31 24.27 -6.51
CA VAL A 77 8.00 25.63 -6.99
C VAL A 77 6.52 25.69 -7.42
N PRO A 78 5.70 26.59 -6.85
CA PRO A 78 4.31 26.71 -7.25
C PRO A 78 4.17 27.34 -8.65
N VAL A 79 3.25 26.83 -9.46
CA VAL A 79 2.86 27.44 -10.76
C VAL A 79 1.89 28.61 -10.56
N LYS A 80 1.13 28.60 -9.44
CA LYS A 80 0.27 29.65 -8.91
C LYS A 80 0.23 29.52 -7.39
N PRO A 81 -0.17 30.57 -6.64
CA PRO A 81 -0.31 30.45 -5.19
C PRO A 81 -1.13 29.22 -4.79
N GLY A 82 -0.52 28.30 -4.02
CA GLY A 82 -1.15 27.06 -3.58
C GLY A 82 -1.31 25.96 -4.64
N LEU A 83 -0.85 26.17 -5.88
CA LEU A 83 -0.95 25.19 -6.96
C LEU A 83 0.43 24.77 -7.46
N TYR A 84 0.68 23.45 -7.43
CA TYR A 84 1.93 22.84 -7.84
C TYR A 84 1.68 21.80 -8.94
N ILE A 85 2.64 21.62 -9.83
CA ILE A 85 2.67 20.51 -10.80
C ILE A 85 3.91 19.68 -10.48
N TRP A 86 3.71 18.40 -10.27
CA TRP A 86 4.79 17.46 -10.00
C TRP A 86 4.52 16.14 -10.71
N GLN A 87 5.56 15.50 -11.21
CA GLN A 87 5.50 14.17 -11.82
C GLN A 87 6.45 13.24 -11.07
N GLY A 88 5.91 12.15 -10.55
CA GLY A 88 6.69 11.18 -9.79
C GLY A 88 5.83 10.05 -9.21
N ASP A 89 6.41 9.23 -8.36
CA ASP A 89 5.72 8.18 -7.62
C ASP A 89 5.03 8.78 -6.39
N ILE A 90 3.69 8.84 -6.39
CA ILE A 90 2.91 9.42 -5.30
C ILE A 90 3.16 8.73 -3.95
N THR A 91 3.61 7.46 -3.96
CA THR A 91 3.93 6.73 -2.73
C THR A 91 5.21 7.22 -2.04
N THR A 92 5.96 8.13 -2.69
CA THR A 92 7.16 8.76 -2.13
C THR A 92 6.92 10.23 -1.71
N LEU A 93 5.69 10.74 -1.85
CA LEU A 93 5.39 12.15 -1.62
C LEU A 93 5.17 12.43 -0.13
N LYS A 94 6.00 13.29 0.46
CA LYS A 94 5.84 13.78 1.82
C LYS A 94 4.93 15.01 1.82
N CYS A 95 3.71 14.83 2.31
CA CYS A 95 2.65 15.84 2.37
C CYS A 95 1.66 15.49 3.49
N ASP A 96 0.62 16.31 3.68
CA ASP A 96 -0.42 15.97 4.64
C ASP A 96 -1.30 14.82 4.17
N ALA A 97 -1.72 14.81 2.89
CA ALA A 97 -2.55 13.74 2.36
C ALA A 97 -2.31 13.51 0.87
N ILE A 98 -2.49 12.27 0.44
CA ILE A 98 -2.56 11.88 -0.98
C ILE A 98 -3.97 11.36 -1.29
N VAL A 99 -4.40 11.48 -2.56
CA VAL A 99 -5.68 10.94 -3.03
C VAL A 99 -5.44 9.59 -3.70
N ASN A 100 -6.16 8.59 -3.26
CA ASN A 100 -6.24 7.27 -3.89
C ASN A 100 -7.48 7.19 -4.78
N ALA A 101 -7.30 6.85 -6.05
CA ALA A 101 -8.39 6.50 -6.95
C ALA A 101 -8.86 5.08 -6.64
N ALA A 102 -9.81 4.96 -5.71
CA ALA A 102 -10.25 3.70 -5.14
C ALA A 102 -11.50 3.14 -5.86
N ASN A 103 -11.73 1.84 -5.71
CA ASN A 103 -13.01 1.22 -6.02
C ASN A 103 -14.03 1.49 -4.90
N SER A 104 -15.29 1.15 -5.11
CA SER A 104 -16.38 1.38 -4.14
C SER A 104 -16.27 0.55 -2.85
N GLY A 105 -15.45 -0.49 -2.82
CA GLY A 105 -15.15 -1.29 -1.63
C GLY A 105 -14.00 -0.72 -0.79
N LEU A 106 -13.22 0.23 -1.32
CA LEU A 106 -12.05 0.90 -0.73
C LEU A 106 -10.91 -0.03 -0.28
N THR A 107 -11.06 -1.35 -0.37
CA THR A 107 -10.09 -2.33 0.14
C THR A 107 -8.94 -2.63 -0.83
N GLY A 108 -8.77 -1.83 -1.85
CA GLY A 108 -7.68 -1.94 -2.80
C GLY A 108 -7.93 -2.92 -3.95
N CYS A 109 -6.98 -2.98 -4.86
CA CYS A 109 -7.00 -3.88 -6.01
C CYS A 109 -6.39 -5.24 -5.60
N TYR A 110 -7.15 -6.33 -5.83
CA TYR A 110 -6.71 -7.70 -5.52
C TYR A 110 -6.00 -8.41 -6.70
N ILE A 111 -5.64 -7.68 -7.76
CA ILE A 111 -4.90 -8.25 -8.88
C ILE A 111 -3.40 -8.21 -8.56
N PRO A 112 -2.69 -9.35 -8.52
CA PRO A 112 -1.27 -9.39 -8.20
C PRO A 112 -0.45 -8.50 -9.14
N ASN A 113 0.39 -7.65 -8.56
CA ASN A 113 1.31 -6.78 -9.31
C ASN A 113 0.64 -5.85 -10.35
N TYR A 114 -0.64 -5.54 -10.17
CA TYR A 114 -1.34 -4.63 -11.09
C TYR A 114 -0.76 -3.21 -11.01
N ARG A 115 -0.66 -2.57 -12.19
CA ARG A 115 -0.06 -1.24 -12.32
C ARG A 115 -1.11 -0.13 -12.21
N CYS A 116 -1.86 -0.09 -11.11
CA CYS A 116 -2.74 1.03 -10.79
C CYS A 116 -2.29 1.72 -9.50
N ILE A 117 -2.77 2.94 -9.31
CA ILE A 117 -2.44 3.76 -8.16
C ILE A 117 -2.93 3.12 -6.85
N ASP A 118 -4.13 2.57 -6.85
CA ASP A 118 -4.73 1.89 -5.71
C ASP A 118 -3.88 0.71 -5.23
N ASN A 119 -3.43 -0.15 -6.17
CA ASN A 119 -2.51 -1.25 -5.87
C ASN A 119 -1.18 -0.75 -5.28
N ALA A 120 -0.61 0.32 -5.85
CA ALA A 120 0.65 0.89 -5.37
C ALA A 120 0.51 1.45 -3.95
N ILE A 121 -0.52 2.26 -3.69
CA ILE A 121 -0.77 2.85 -2.38
C ILE A 121 -0.95 1.76 -1.31
N HIS A 122 -1.82 0.76 -1.56
CA HIS A 122 -2.01 -0.35 -0.62
C HIS A 122 -0.74 -1.18 -0.40
N THR A 123 0.10 -1.35 -1.43
CA THR A 123 1.37 -2.06 -1.29
C THR A 123 2.33 -1.33 -0.35
N TYR A 124 2.56 -0.04 -0.59
CA TYR A 124 3.58 0.72 0.15
C TYR A 124 3.09 1.25 1.50
N ALA A 125 1.78 1.35 1.71
CA ALA A 125 1.21 1.59 3.04
C ALA A 125 1.35 0.38 3.96
N GLY A 126 1.28 -0.83 3.41
CA GLY A 126 1.28 -2.09 4.16
C GLY A 126 -0.11 -2.68 4.34
N VAL A 127 -0.16 -3.87 4.95
CA VAL A 127 -1.41 -4.65 5.08
C VAL A 127 -2.45 -3.98 5.97
N GLU A 128 -2.04 -3.11 6.88
CA GLU A 128 -2.91 -2.39 7.82
C GLU A 128 -3.84 -1.41 7.11
N LEU A 129 -3.41 -0.79 5.99
CA LEU A 129 -4.27 0.12 5.24
C LEU A 129 -5.54 -0.58 4.75
N ARG A 130 -5.41 -1.82 4.27
CA ARG A 130 -6.56 -2.60 3.79
C ARG A 130 -7.49 -2.96 4.93
N LEU A 131 -6.95 -3.31 6.11
CA LEU A 131 -7.74 -3.59 7.30
C LEU A 131 -8.51 -2.36 7.77
N ALA A 132 -7.86 -1.19 7.83
CA ALA A 132 -8.52 0.07 8.18
C ALA A 132 -9.64 0.46 7.21
N CYS A 133 -9.44 0.22 5.89
CA CYS A 133 -10.49 0.42 4.90
C CYS A 133 -11.67 -0.54 5.10
N GLU A 134 -11.41 -1.83 5.37
CA GLU A 134 -12.46 -2.82 5.64
C GLU A 134 -13.31 -2.42 6.84
N GLU A 135 -12.67 -2.04 7.96
CA GLU A 135 -13.38 -1.57 9.15
C GLU A 135 -14.28 -0.36 8.88
N LEU A 136 -13.83 0.59 8.02
CA LEU A 136 -14.66 1.72 7.61
C LEU A 136 -15.87 1.28 6.80
N MET A 137 -15.67 0.35 5.86
CA MET A 137 -16.73 -0.14 4.99
C MET A 137 -17.72 -1.04 5.73
N GLU A 138 -17.26 -1.87 6.66
CA GLU A 138 -18.13 -2.66 7.54
C GLU A 138 -19.01 -1.76 8.41
N LYS A 139 -18.47 -0.71 9.02
CA LYS A 139 -19.24 0.28 9.79
C LYS A 139 -20.26 1.01 8.94
N GLN A 140 -19.94 1.27 7.67
CA GLN A 140 -20.86 1.91 6.73
C GLN A 140 -21.97 0.97 6.26
N GLY A 141 -21.64 -0.30 5.99
CA GLY A 141 -22.59 -1.34 5.59
C GLY A 141 -23.06 -1.30 4.13
N TYR A 142 -22.49 -0.43 3.29
CA TYR A 142 -22.80 -0.32 1.85
C TYR A 142 -21.57 0.20 1.08
N PRO A 143 -21.47 -0.08 -0.24
CA PRO A 143 -20.36 0.42 -1.07
C PRO A 143 -20.26 1.95 -1.06
N GLU A 144 -19.04 2.50 -1.08
CA GLU A 144 -18.84 3.94 -1.13
C GLU A 144 -19.38 4.51 -2.44
N PRO A 145 -20.29 5.50 -2.39
CA PRO A 145 -20.82 6.11 -3.60
C PRO A 145 -19.75 6.82 -4.43
N THR A 146 -19.89 6.79 -5.75
CA THR A 146 -18.98 7.50 -6.65
C THR A 146 -18.91 8.99 -6.31
N GLY A 147 -17.70 9.53 -6.25
CA GLY A 147 -17.41 10.92 -5.90
C GLY A 147 -17.37 11.20 -4.40
N GLN A 148 -17.65 10.20 -3.56
CA GLN A 148 -17.45 10.29 -2.11
C GLN A 148 -16.07 9.74 -1.73
N ALA A 149 -15.56 10.17 -0.57
CA ALA A 149 -14.24 9.78 -0.09
C ALA A 149 -14.24 9.46 1.40
N LYS A 150 -13.35 8.55 1.79
CA LYS A 150 -12.99 8.23 3.17
C LYS A 150 -11.53 8.52 3.41
N MET A 151 -11.19 8.85 4.64
CA MET A 151 -9.82 9.12 5.06
C MET A 151 -9.32 8.03 6.00
N THR A 152 -8.10 7.57 5.77
CA THR A 152 -7.37 6.68 6.68
C THR A 152 -6.01 7.26 7.04
N PRO A 153 -5.36 6.79 8.12
CA PRO A 153 -3.91 6.95 8.27
C PRO A 153 -3.17 6.37 7.06
N ALA A 154 -1.98 6.88 6.79
CA ALA A 154 -1.18 6.45 5.62
C ALA A 154 -0.16 5.33 5.96
N PHE A 155 -0.05 4.95 7.24
CA PHE A 155 0.85 3.91 7.75
C PHE A 155 2.31 4.12 7.31
N ASN A 156 2.86 3.28 6.42
CA ASN A 156 4.26 3.36 5.99
C ASN A 156 4.55 4.36 4.87
N LEU A 157 3.53 5.07 4.37
CA LEU A 157 3.74 6.13 3.38
C LEU A 157 4.30 7.41 4.03
N PRO A 158 5.05 8.25 3.31
CA PRO A 158 5.60 9.49 3.84
C PRO A 158 4.56 10.57 4.15
N CYS A 159 3.35 10.45 3.60
CA CYS A 159 2.21 11.33 3.92
C CYS A 159 1.54 10.91 5.24
N ARG A 160 0.69 11.79 5.79
CA ARG A 160 -0.05 11.53 7.04
C ARG A 160 -1.35 10.74 6.80
N TYR A 161 -2.03 11.04 5.69
CA TYR A 161 -3.35 10.47 5.40
C TYR A 161 -3.47 10.04 3.95
N VAL A 162 -4.38 9.09 3.72
CA VAL A 162 -4.86 8.71 2.38
C VAL A 162 -6.34 9.04 2.28
N LEU A 163 -6.72 9.79 1.24
CA LEU A 163 -8.11 10.08 0.88
C LEU A 163 -8.52 9.09 -0.21
N HIS A 164 -9.33 8.11 0.15
CA HIS A 164 -9.82 7.08 -0.77
C HIS A 164 -11.06 7.61 -1.49
N LEU A 165 -10.88 8.13 -2.69
CA LEU A 165 -11.94 8.65 -3.53
C LEU A 165 -12.56 7.51 -4.36
N SER A 166 -13.84 7.21 -4.12
CA SER A 166 -14.57 6.23 -4.93
C SER A 166 -14.81 6.77 -6.34
N LEU A 167 -14.24 6.09 -7.33
CA LEU A 167 -14.37 6.43 -8.75
C LEU A 167 -15.08 5.32 -9.52
N ILE A 168 -15.68 5.68 -10.65
CA ILE A 168 -16.14 4.69 -11.64
C ILE A 168 -14.88 4.11 -12.30
N HIS A 169 -14.65 2.83 -12.10
CA HIS A 169 -13.68 2.09 -12.92
C HIS A 169 -14.41 1.67 -14.21
N ILE A 170 -14.06 2.36 -15.29
CA ILE A 170 -14.54 2.02 -16.64
C ILE A 170 -13.69 0.86 -17.16
#